data_74a1ac093c72c88272097f311427820c
#
_entry.id   74a1ac093c72c88272097f311427820c
#
_cell.length_a   1.000
_cell.length_b   1.000
_cell.length_c   1.000
_cell.angle_alpha   90.00
_cell.angle_beta   90.00
_cell.angle_gamma   90.00
#
_symmetry.space_group_name_H-M   'P 1'
#
loop_
_entity.id
_entity.type
_entity.pdbx_description
1 polymer ?
#
loop_
_entity_poly.entity_id
_entity_poly.type
_entity_poly.pdbx_seq_one_letter_code
_entity_poly.pdbx_strand_id
1 'polypeptide(L)'
;MNEPAIFYSEKGLASALEAANEAEGKDLDINSFFALKDKFTGLSNSDKDYASFYHNMDGKVLCHELVHNLYGYNMTRAAAEAFERFDPDKRMLIFSRASYIGMHRYGGIWTGDNQSWWAHILMNIKQMPSLNMCGFLYTGADLGGFGGNCTRDLLLRWLAFGIFTPLMRNHSALGTRAQECYNFGNTEDFKNIISIRYSLIPYIYSEYMKAALSDKMMFRPLSFDYPEDSFASSVEDQLMFGDGLMLTPAVSYTHLTLP
;
A
#
# COMPACT_ATOMS: atom_id res chain seq x y z
N MET A 1 5.15 5.24 -9.10
CA MET A 1 4.64 6.63 -9.03
C MET A 1 4.20 6.92 -7.61
N ASN A 2 4.48 8.09 -7.14
CA ASN A 2 4.09 8.53 -5.79
C ASN A 2 3.14 9.72 -5.90
N GLU A 3 2.49 10.01 -4.79
CA GLU A 3 1.75 11.24 -4.57
C GLU A 3 2.67 12.46 -4.80
N PRO A 4 2.12 13.64 -5.06
CA PRO A 4 2.91 14.86 -5.06
C PRO A 4 3.55 15.03 -3.68
N ALA A 5 4.88 15.15 -3.64
CA ALA A 5 5.62 15.15 -2.39
C ALA A 5 5.41 16.44 -1.58
N ILE A 6 5.10 17.55 -2.26
CA ILE A 6 4.99 18.87 -1.62
C ILE A 6 3.87 19.67 -2.30
N PHE A 7 2.84 19.98 -1.52
CA PHE A 7 1.86 21.02 -1.80
C PHE A 7 1.77 21.90 -0.57
N TYR A 8 2.40 23.06 -0.60
CA TYR A 8 2.32 24.05 0.46
C TYR A 8 2.13 25.43 -0.12
N SER A 9 1.41 26.29 0.60
CA SER A 9 1.29 27.69 0.25
C SER A 9 2.51 28.48 0.76
N GLU A 10 2.83 29.60 0.12
CA GLU A 10 3.86 30.52 0.61
C GLU A 10 3.58 30.95 2.05
N LYS A 11 2.30 31.16 2.38
CA LYS A 11 1.85 31.54 3.73
C LYS A 11 2.09 30.42 4.75
N GLY A 12 1.83 29.18 4.38
CA GLY A 12 2.08 27.99 5.23
C GLY A 12 3.59 27.84 5.49
N LEU A 13 4.41 27.96 4.45
CA LEU A 13 5.87 27.93 4.56
C LEU A 13 6.40 29.05 5.45
N ALA A 14 5.95 30.29 5.25
CA ALA A 14 6.36 31.42 6.07
C ALA A 14 6.06 31.20 7.55
N SER A 15 4.86 30.70 7.88
CA SER A 15 4.47 30.38 9.27
C SER A 15 5.32 29.25 9.88
N ALA A 16 5.71 28.26 9.10
CA ALA A 16 6.58 27.18 9.60
C ALA A 16 8.01 27.67 9.85
N LEU A 17 8.55 28.51 8.94
CA LEU A 17 9.87 29.13 9.10
C LEU A 17 9.92 30.09 10.29
N GLU A 18 8.88 30.89 10.49
CA GLU A 18 8.78 31.78 11.66
C GLU A 18 8.84 30.97 12.96
N ALA A 19 8.07 29.89 13.05
CA ALA A 19 8.10 29.01 14.21
C ALA A 19 9.46 28.31 14.42
N ALA A 20 10.16 27.98 13.34
CA ALA A 20 11.52 27.43 13.43
C ALA A 20 12.51 28.46 13.95
N ASN A 21 12.46 29.69 13.45
CA ASN A 21 13.31 30.81 13.91
C ASN A 21 13.05 31.14 15.39
N GLU A 22 11.78 31.11 15.82
CA GLU A 22 11.43 31.31 17.23
C GLU A 22 11.96 30.19 18.15
N ALA A 23 12.13 29.00 17.62
CA ALA A 23 12.64 27.84 18.35
C ALA A 23 14.18 27.76 18.36
N GLU A 24 14.86 28.51 17.50
CA GLU A 24 16.32 28.51 17.37
C GLU A 24 17.00 28.85 18.70
N GLY A 25 17.94 28.01 19.11
CA GLY A 25 18.72 28.21 20.35
C GLY A 25 17.94 27.99 21.66
N LYS A 26 16.70 27.48 21.60
CA LYS A 26 15.90 27.15 22.78
C LYS A 26 15.89 25.65 23.03
N ASP A 27 15.94 25.26 24.30
CA ASP A 27 15.63 23.90 24.71
C ASP A 27 14.12 23.66 24.58
N LEU A 28 13.73 22.81 23.62
CA LEU A 28 12.32 22.48 23.40
C LEU A 28 11.87 21.35 24.34
N ASP A 29 10.81 21.57 25.06
CA ASP A 29 10.11 20.46 25.68
C ASP A 29 9.44 19.57 24.62
N ILE A 30 8.98 18.39 25.03
CA ILE A 30 8.42 17.40 24.11
C ILE A 30 7.20 17.92 23.34
N ASN A 31 6.38 18.75 23.98
CA ASN A 31 5.16 19.32 23.37
C ASN A 31 5.53 20.36 22.32
N SER A 32 6.46 21.25 22.63
CA SER A 32 6.98 22.27 21.71
C SER A 32 7.68 21.65 20.51
N PHE A 33 8.43 20.56 20.73
CA PHE A 33 9.04 19.78 19.64
C PHE A 33 7.99 19.20 18.69
N PHE A 34 6.96 18.53 19.22
CA PHE A 34 5.90 17.97 18.38
C PHE A 34 5.09 19.05 17.68
N ALA A 35 4.78 20.15 18.34
CA ALA A 35 4.07 21.28 17.71
C ALA A 35 4.86 21.88 16.54
N LEU A 36 6.19 22.01 16.68
CA LEU A 36 7.07 22.47 15.60
C LEU A 36 7.12 21.46 14.47
N LYS A 37 7.32 20.17 14.79
CA LYS A 37 7.31 19.08 13.82
C LYS A 37 6.01 19.07 13.00
N ASP A 38 4.85 19.22 13.67
CA ASP A 38 3.53 19.16 13.02
C ASP A 38 3.32 20.32 12.04
N LYS A 39 3.90 21.51 12.29
CA LYS A 39 3.88 22.61 11.33
C LYS A 39 4.59 22.27 10.02
N PHE A 40 5.70 21.53 10.07
CA PHE A 40 6.43 21.10 8.88
C PHE A 40 5.78 19.89 8.21
N THR A 41 5.33 18.90 8.98
CA THR A 41 4.66 17.72 8.43
C THR A 41 3.29 18.05 7.83
N GLY A 42 2.60 19.07 8.35
CA GLY A 42 1.32 19.55 7.83
C GLY A 42 1.42 20.37 6.55
N LEU A 43 2.62 20.83 6.15
CA LEU A 43 2.80 21.65 4.95
C LEU A 43 2.35 20.94 3.66
N SER A 44 2.52 19.65 3.57
CA SER A 44 2.22 18.89 2.34
C SER A 44 0.80 18.31 2.29
N ASN A 45 0.01 18.41 3.36
CA ASN A 45 -1.30 17.76 3.47
C ASN A 45 -2.33 18.60 4.22
N SER A 46 -2.16 19.93 4.24
CA SER A 46 -3.10 20.85 4.87
C SER A 46 -4.29 21.13 3.96
N ASP A 47 -5.52 20.95 4.44
CA ASP A 47 -6.74 21.32 3.70
C ASP A 47 -6.73 22.80 3.27
N LYS A 48 -6.15 23.68 4.10
CA LYS A 48 -6.01 25.10 3.77
C LYS A 48 -5.07 25.34 2.60
N ASP A 49 -4.01 24.53 2.49
CA ASP A 49 -3.09 24.61 1.36
C ASP A 49 -3.75 24.04 0.11
N TYR A 50 -4.49 22.93 0.20
CA TYR A 50 -5.23 22.41 -0.94
C TYR A 50 -6.25 23.39 -1.51
N ALA A 51 -6.92 24.15 -0.67
CA ALA A 51 -7.85 25.21 -1.09
C ALA A 51 -7.15 26.43 -1.72
N SER A 52 -5.83 26.59 -1.56
CA SER A 52 -5.05 27.70 -2.09
C SER A 52 -4.37 27.42 -3.43
N PHE A 53 -4.32 26.15 -3.88
CA PHE A 53 -3.74 25.76 -5.16
C PHE A 53 -4.79 25.62 -6.25
N TYR A 54 -4.41 26.00 -7.46
CA TYR A 54 -5.28 25.95 -8.62
C TYR A 54 -4.56 25.33 -9.82
N HIS A 55 -5.30 24.52 -10.57
CA HIS A 55 -4.84 23.89 -11.82
C HIS A 55 -5.53 24.53 -13.00
N ASN A 56 -4.79 24.82 -14.05
CA ASN A 56 -5.37 25.20 -15.35
C ASN A 56 -5.49 23.94 -16.20
N MET A 57 -6.71 23.49 -16.42
CA MET A 57 -7.04 22.32 -17.25
C MET A 57 -7.86 22.79 -18.47
N ASP A 58 -7.20 22.91 -19.62
CA ASP A 58 -7.83 23.34 -20.89
C ASP A 58 -8.63 24.64 -20.77
N GLY A 59 -8.06 25.63 -20.09
CA GLY A 59 -8.65 26.95 -19.88
C GLY A 59 -9.66 27.02 -18.72
N LYS A 60 -9.91 25.92 -18.02
CA LYS A 60 -10.68 25.90 -16.77
C LYS A 60 -9.74 25.91 -15.58
N VAL A 61 -9.94 26.86 -14.70
CA VAL A 61 -9.20 26.94 -13.42
C VAL A 61 -9.97 26.15 -12.38
N LEU A 62 -9.34 25.10 -11.84
CA LEU A 62 -9.90 24.21 -10.82
C LEU A 62 -9.07 24.28 -9.54
N CYS A 63 -9.73 24.43 -8.40
CA CYS A 63 -9.07 24.34 -7.11
C CYS A 63 -8.53 22.91 -6.88
N HIS A 64 -7.33 22.81 -6.31
CA HIS A 64 -6.68 21.50 -6.04
C HIS A 64 -7.51 20.62 -5.11
N GLU A 65 -8.16 21.19 -4.10
CA GLU A 65 -9.06 20.48 -3.19
C GLU A 65 -10.12 19.64 -3.94
N LEU A 66 -10.66 20.17 -5.03
CA LEU A 66 -11.69 19.49 -5.84
C LEU A 66 -11.12 18.35 -6.71
N VAL A 67 -9.84 18.38 -7.01
CA VAL A 67 -9.18 17.45 -7.94
C VAL A 67 -8.01 16.68 -7.31
N HIS A 68 -7.79 16.86 -6.01
CA HIS A 68 -6.68 16.27 -5.27
C HIS A 68 -6.52 14.76 -5.55
N ASN A 69 -7.60 14.01 -5.45
CA ASN A 69 -7.58 12.56 -5.67
C ASN A 69 -7.25 12.15 -7.12
N LEU A 70 -7.44 13.06 -8.08
CA LEU A 70 -7.12 12.82 -9.49
C LEU A 70 -5.65 13.09 -9.82
N TYR A 71 -4.89 13.70 -8.92
CA TYR A 71 -3.50 14.06 -9.21
C TYR A 71 -2.64 12.82 -9.46
N GLY A 72 -2.60 11.89 -8.51
CA GLY A 72 -1.86 10.63 -8.66
C GLY A 72 -2.42 9.75 -9.79
N TYR A 73 -3.73 9.74 -9.97
CA TYR A 73 -4.38 9.10 -11.11
C TYR A 73 -3.83 9.63 -12.45
N ASN A 74 -3.82 10.94 -12.64
CA ASN A 74 -3.35 11.55 -13.89
C ASN A 74 -1.84 11.40 -14.10
N MET A 75 -1.04 11.42 -13.04
CA MET A 75 0.40 11.09 -13.13
C MET A 75 0.61 9.67 -13.66
N THR A 76 -0.11 8.70 -13.12
CA THR A 76 -0.02 7.29 -13.53
C THR A 76 -0.52 7.10 -14.95
N ARG A 77 -1.63 7.74 -15.31
CA ARG A 77 -2.17 7.74 -16.66
C ARG A 77 -1.17 8.31 -17.67
N ALA A 78 -0.59 9.47 -17.39
CA ALA A 78 0.39 10.11 -18.28
C ALA A 78 1.63 9.21 -18.48
N ALA A 79 2.10 8.54 -17.43
CA ALA A 79 3.21 7.59 -17.54
C ALA A 79 2.82 6.37 -18.40
N ALA A 80 1.64 5.80 -18.19
CA ALA A 80 1.15 4.65 -18.98
C ALA A 80 1.03 5.00 -20.47
N GLU A 81 0.40 6.12 -20.78
CA GLU A 81 0.25 6.60 -22.16
C GLU A 81 1.60 6.92 -22.82
N ALA A 82 2.58 7.42 -22.05
CA ALA A 82 3.93 7.66 -22.56
C ALA A 82 4.66 6.36 -22.87
N PHE A 83 4.59 5.35 -22.01
CA PHE A 83 5.20 4.04 -22.28
C PHE A 83 4.56 3.32 -23.46
N GLU A 84 3.24 3.39 -23.61
CA GLU A 84 2.53 2.81 -24.75
C GLU A 84 2.98 3.43 -26.07
N ARG A 85 3.25 4.74 -26.12
CA ARG A 85 3.79 5.43 -27.29
C ARG A 85 5.26 5.13 -27.54
N PHE A 86 6.06 4.99 -26.48
CA PHE A 86 7.50 4.80 -26.57
C PHE A 86 7.88 3.38 -27.00
N ASP A 87 7.18 2.37 -26.48
CA ASP A 87 7.44 0.96 -26.78
C ASP A 87 6.13 0.14 -26.71
N PRO A 88 5.29 0.20 -27.77
CA PRO A 88 3.97 -0.42 -27.79
C PRO A 88 4.01 -1.95 -27.70
N ASP A 89 5.14 -2.55 -28.03
CA ASP A 89 5.31 -4.02 -28.01
C ASP A 89 5.65 -4.55 -26.61
N LYS A 90 5.96 -3.66 -25.67
CA LYS A 90 6.26 -4.02 -24.26
C LYS A 90 5.10 -3.73 -23.33
N ARG A 91 4.76 -4.74 -22.54
CA ARG A 91 3.89 -4.54 -21.37
C ARG A 91 4.70 -3.94 -20.23
N MET A 92 4.38 -2.70 -19.85
CA MET A 92 5.02 -2.01 -18.75
C MET A 92 4.26 -2.24 -17.45
N LEU A 93 4.99 -2.48 -16.36
CA LEU A 93 4.44 -2.52 -15.02
C LEU A 93 4.60 -1.16 -14.37
N ILE A 94 3.48 -0.52 -14.08
CA ILE A 94 3.42 0.72 -13.32
C ILE A 94 2.66 0.43 -12.04
N PHE A 95 3.11 0.96 -10.90
CA PHE A 95 2.35 0.96 -9.67
C PHE A 95 2.59 2.25 -8.89
N SER A 96 1.58 2.69 -8.17
CA SER A 96 1.55 3.97 -7.48
C SER A 96 0.89 3.82 -6.12
N ARG A 97 1.28 4.64 -5.15
CA ARG A 97 0.57 4.78 -3.87
C ARG A 97 -0.63 5.71 -4.01
N ALA A 98 -0.40 6.90 -4.59
CA ALA A 98 -1.47 7.84 -4.85
C ALA A 98 -2.33 7.35 -6.02
N SER A 99 -3.61 7.20 -5.76
CA SER A 99 -4.55 6.59 -6.71
C SER A 99 -5.97 7.10 -6.50
N TYR A 100 -6.79 6.85 -7.48
CA TYR A 100 -8.22 7.03 -7.42
C TYR A 100 -8.93 5.96 -8.25
N ILE A 101 -10.23 5.80 -8.06
CA ILE A 101 -11.02 4.83 -8.81
C ILE A 101 -10.82 5.04 -10.33
N GLY A 102 -10.63 3.94 -11.06
CA GLY A 102 -10.30 3.97 -12.49
C GLY A 102 -8.80 3.96 -12.82
N MET A 103 -7.89 4.25 -11.86
CA MET A 103 -6.44 4.19 -12.09
C MET A 103 -5.95 2.76 -12.35
N HIS A 104 -6.67 1.73 -11.90
CA HIS A 104 -6.36 0.32 -12.17
C HIS A 104 -6.18 -0.01 -13.66
N ARG A 105 -6.73 0.81 -14.56
CA ARG A 105 -6.54 0.69 -16.01
C ARG A 105 -5.13 1.05 -16.47
N TYR A 106 -4.39 1.77 -15.66
CA TYR A 106 -3.06 2.31 -15.99
C TYR A 106 -1.94 1.72 -15.14
N GLY A 107 -2.26 1.19 -13.97
CA GLY A 107 -1.26 0.64 -13.08
C GLY A 107 -1.86 -0.03 -11.85
N GLY A 108 -0.99 -0.70 -11.10
CA GLY A 108 -1.31 -1.28 -9.81
C GLY A 108 -1.08 -0.31 -8.66
N ILE A 109 -1.27 -0.82 -7.45
CA ILE A 109 -1.13 -0.06 -6.21
C ILE A 109 -0.42 -0.91 -5.16
N TRP A 110 0.41 -0.29 -4.32
CA TRP A 110 0.81 -0.89 -3.05
C TRP A 110 0.17 -0.11 -1.89
N THR A 111 0.07 -0.74 -0.75
CA THR A 111 -0.69 -0.21 0.39
C THR A 111 0.06 0.85 1.22
N GLY A 112 1.20 1.35 0.72
CA GLY A 112 1.95 2.43 1.33
C GLY A 112 2.89 1.97 2.45
N ASP A 113 3.27 2.90 3.32
CA ASP A 113 4.30 2.75 4.34
C ASP A 113 3.72 2.06 5.58
N ASN A 114 3.55 0.76 5.51
CA ASN A 114 3.14 -0.06 6.65
C ASN A 114 4.29 -0.23 7.67
N GLN A 115 3.96 -0.66 8.88
CA GLN A 115 4.93 -0.91 9.93
C GLN A 115 5.21 -2.41 10.09
N SER A 116 6.37 -2.75 10.65
CA SER A 116 6.75 -4.12 11.02
C SER A 116 5.95 -4.59 12.25
N TRP A 117 4.62 -4.63 12.11
CA TRP A 117 3.65 -5.01 13.15
C TRP A 117 2.70 -6.09 12.66
N TRP A 118 2.31 -6.98 13.58
CA TRP A 118 1.33 -8.03 13.29
C TRP A 118 -0.03 -7.47 12.84
N ALA A 119 -0.49 -6.40 13.50
CA ALA A 119 -1.74 -5.74 13.14
C ALA A 119 -1.79 -5.26 11.68
N HIS A 120 -0.62 -4.95 11.08
CA HIS A 120 -0.55 -4.51 9.70
C HIS A 120 -0.71 -5.67 8.70
N ILE A 121 -0.43 -6.92 9.09
CA ILE A 121 -0.80 -8.09 8.27
C ILE A 121 -2.32 -8.17 8.19
N LEU A 122 -3.03 -8.11 9.34
CA LEU A 122 -4.49 -8.14 9.38
C LEU A 122 -5.10 -6.99 8.58
N MET A 123 -4.55 -5.78 8.73
CA MET A 123 -4.99 -4.62 7.95
C MET A 123 -4.89 -4.88 6.44
N ASN A 124 -3.78 -5.44 5.97
CA ASN A 124 -3.60 -5.74 4.55
C ASN A 124 -4.51 -6.87 4.06
N ILE A 125 -4.78 -7.88 4.88
CA ILE A 125 -5.76 -8.91 4.55
C ILE A 125 -7.14 -8.29 4.28
N LYS A 126 -7.58 -7.36 5.14
CA LYS A 126 -8.84 -6.63 4.97
C LYS A 126 -8.84 -5.67 3.76
N GLN A 127 -7.69 -5.10 3.43
CA GLN A 127 -7.56 -4.17 2.29
C GLN A 127 -7.63 -4.88 0.93
N MET A 128 -7.16 -6.12 0.80
CA MET A 128 -7.13 -6.81 -0.49
C MET A 128 -8.51 -6.94 -1.15
N PRO A 129 -9.58 -7.41 -0.47
CA PRO A 129 -10.92 -7.43 -1.04
C PRO A 129 -11.43 -6.03 -1.39
N SER A 130 -11.18 -5.04 -0.53
CA SER A 130 -11.62 -3.65 -0.76
C SER A 130 -10.99 -3.06 -2.01
N LEU A 131 -9.69 -3.30 -2.22
CA LEU A 131 -8.99 -2.88 -3.44
C LEU A 131 -9.49 -3.62 -4.68
N ASN A 132 -9.78 -4.92 -4.56
CA ASN A 132 -10.35 -5.69 -5.68
C ASN A 132 -11.75 -5.19 -6.06
N MET A 133 -12.60 -4.82 -5.09
CA MET A 133 -13.90 -4.18 -5.38
C MET A 133 -13.75 -2.86 -6.15
N CYS A 134 -12.65 -2.14 -5.95
CA CYS A 134 -12.33 -0.92 -6.70
C CYS A 134 -11.63 -1.20 -8.05
N GLY A 135 -11.48 -2.47 -8.45
CA GLY A 135 -10.83 -2.88 -9.70
C GLY A 135 -9.31 -3.03 -9.60
N PHE A 136 -8.69 -2.77 -8.45
CA PHE A 136 -7.25 -2.94 -8.26
C PHE A 136 -6.90 -4.40 -7.99
N LEU A 137 -6.59 -5.13 -9.03
CA LEU A 137 -6.15 -6.53 -8.94
C LEU A 137 -4.65 -6.66 -8.69
N TYR A 138 -3.82 -5.78 -9.30
CA TYR A 138 -2.37 -5.77 -9.08
C TYR A 138 -2.05 -4.97 -7.81
N THR A 139 -2.09 -5.67 -6.69
CA THR A 139 -1.93 -5.08 -5.35
C THR A 139 -0.98 -5.90 -4.50
N GLY A 140 -0.46 -5.26 -3.47
CA GLY A 140 0.36 -5.89 -2.43
C GLY A 140 0.85 -4.87 -1.41
N ALA A 141 1.62 -5.35 -0.45
CA ALA A 141 2.20 -4.55 0.63
C ALA A 141 3.73 -4.61 0.59
N ASP A 142 4.36 -3.77 1.39
CA ASP A 142 5.77 -3.93 1.75
C ASP A 142 5.88 -5.06 2.76
N LEU A 143 6.25 -6.25 2.28
CA LEU A 143 6.31 -7.46 3.10
C LEU A 143 7.41 -7.34 4.15
N GLY A 144 7.06 -7.64 5.40
CA GLY A 144 7.91 -7.41 6.56
C GLY A 144 7.64 -6.08 7.25
N GLY A 145 7.04 -5.12 6.55
CA GLY A 145 6.81 -3.75 6.99
C GLY A 145 7.87 -2.79 6.49
N PHE A 146 7.43 -1.61 6.04
CA PHE A 146 8.31 -0.54 5.58
C PHE A 146 9.03 0.13 6.76
N GLY A 147 8.28 0.49 7.81
CA GLY A 147 8.82 1.13 9.01
C GLY A 147 9.09 0.13 10.13
N GLY A 148 10.15 0.38 10.90
CA GLY A 148 10.54 -0.44 12.04
C GLY A 148 11.42 -1.64 11.67
N ASN A 149 11.76 -2.42 12.70
CA ASN A 149 12.67 -3.56 12.58
C ASN A 149 11.88 -4.87 12.58
N CYS A 150 11.77 -5.48 11.43
CA CYS A 150 11.09 -6.76 11.27
C CYS A 150 11.82 -7.88 12.04
N THR A 151 11.06 -8.76 12.67
CA THR A 151 11.59 -10.02 13.21
C THR A 151 11.47 -11.13 12.16
N ARG A 152 12.24 -12.22 12.37
CA ARG A 152 12.19 -13.38 11.49
C ARG A 152 10.77 -13.95 11.36
N ASP A 153 10.09 -14.13 12.49
CA ASP A 153 8.75 -14.72 12.52
C ASP A 153 7.72 -13.81 11.82
N LEU A 154 7.81 -12.52 12.06
CA LEU A 154 6.95 -11.56 11.39
C LEU A 154 7.16 -11.58 9.86
N LEU A 155 8.43 -11.63 9.39
CA LEU A 155 8.73 -11.71 7.97
C LEU A 155 8.19 -12.99 7.35
N LEU A 156 8.35 -14.14 8.01
CA LEU A 156 7.78 -15.41 7.53
C LEU A 156 6.26 -15.33 7.39
N ARG A 157 5.56 -14.69 8.33
CA ARG A 157 4.09 -14.51 8.25
C ARG A 157 3.68 -13.55 7.15
N TRP A 158 4.41 -12.45 6.99
CA TRP A 158 4.21 -11.55 5.85
C TRP A 158 4.40 -12.26 4.51
N LEU A 159 5.44 -13.08 4.39
CA LEU A 159 5.67 -13.87 3.18
C LEU A 159 4.57 -14.92 2.96
N ALA A 160 4.13 -15.61 4.03
CA ALA A 160 3.04 -16.60 3.94
C ALA A 160 1.73 -16.00 3.39
N PHE A 161 1.48 -14.73 3.64
CA PHE A 161 0.39 -13.98 2.99
C PHE A 161 0.81 -13.47 1.61
N GLY A 162 1.99 -12.86 1.51
CA GLY A 162 2.49 -12.17 0.31
C GLY A 162 2.69 -13.08 -0.90
N ILE A 163 2.90 -14.39 -0.71
CA ILE A 163 3.01 -15.33 -1.83
C ILE A 163 1.74 -15.41 -2.69
N PHE A 164 0.61 -14.94 -2.20
CA PHE A 164 -0.65 -14.90 -2.94
C PHE A 164 -0.89 -13.54 -3.59
N THR A 165 -0.26 -12.46 -3.12
CA THR A 165 -0.46 -11.12 -3.69
C THR A 165 0.25 -10.98 -5.03
N PRO A 166 -0.36 -10.35 -6.05
CA PRO A 166 0.32 -10.08 -7.33
C PRO A 166 1.60 -9.28 -7.15
N LEU A 167 1.58 -8.20 -6.39
CA LEU A 167 2.78 -7.49 -5.96
C LEU A 167 3.36 -8.17 -4.71
N MET A 168 4.39 -8.99 -4.91
CA MET A 168 5.16 -9.60 -3.82
C MET A 168 6.51 -8.91 -3.72
N ARG A 169 6.65 -8.02 -2.75
CA ARG A 169 7.86 -7.20 -2.59
C ARG A 169 8.26 -7.12 -1.11
N ASN A 170 9.48 -7.53 -0.79
CA ASN A 170 10.12 -7.21 0.48
C ASN A 170 10.76 -5.80 0.37
N HIS A 171 10.35 -4.88 1.24
CA HIS A 171 10.79 -3.50 1.18
C HIS A 171 10.76 -2.86 2.56
N SER A 172 11.82 -2.10 2.90
CA SER A 172 11.96 -1.41 4.19
C SER A 172 12.58 -0.03 4.03
N ALA A 173 12.35 0.84 5.01
CA ALA A 173 12.87 2.19 5.04
C ALA A 173 14.38 2.22 5.32
N LEU A 174 15.03 3.28 4.86
CA LEU A 174 16.40 3.59 5.23
C LEU A 174 16.54 3.71 6.76
N GLY A 175 17.57 3.12 7.33
CA GLY A 175 17.85 3.14 8.77
C GLY A 175 17.13 2.05 9.58
N THR A 176 16.30 1.22 8.96
CA THR A 176 15.76 0.01 9.58
C THR A 176 16.72 -1.18 9.43
N ARG A 177 16.42 -2.29 10.13
CA ARG A 177 17.17 -3.54 9.95
C ARG A 177 17.11 -3.98 8.48
N ALA A 178 18.25 -4.46 7.94
CA ALA A 178 18.30 -5.15 6.67
C ALA A 178 17.30 -6.34 6.67
N GLN A 179 16.36 -6.35 5.73
CA GLN A 179 15.16 -7.21 5.78
C GLN A 179 15.21 -8.34 4.74
N GLU A 180 16.29 -8.50 4.02
CA GLU A 180 16.48 -9.60 3.08
C GLU A 180 16.49 -10.94 3.84
N CYS A 181 15.84 -11.94 3.26
CA CYS A 181 15.62 -13.24 3.93
C CYS A 181 16.90 -13.89 4.45
N TYR A 182 18.03 -13.71 3.76
CA TYR A 182 19.31 -14.27 4.15
C TYR A 182 19.93 -13.63 5.40
N ASN A 183 19.42 -12.48 5.86
CA ASN A 183 19.88 -11.82 7.10
C ASN A 183 19.22 -12.38 8.37
N PHE A 184 18.27 -13.31 8.24
CA PHE A 184 17.51 -13.86 9.36
C PHE A 184 17.92 -15.30 9.78
N GLY A 185 19.11 -15.72 9.40
CA GLY A 185 19.65 -17.06 9.75
C GLY A 185 19.14 -18.16 8.83
N ASN A 186 18.66 -19.29 9.39
CA ASN A 186 18.22 -20.42 8.58
C ASN A 186 17.27 -20.02 7.45
N THR A 187 17.70 -20.21 6.20
CA THR A 187 17.00 -19.79 4.99
C THR A 187 16.01 -20.82 4.44
N GLU A 188 15.98 -22.03 4.99
CA GLU A 188 15.14 -23.12 4.44
C GLU A 188 13.65 -22.79 4.50
N ASP A 189 13.18 -22.18 5.59
CA ASP A 189 11.77 -21.79 5.69
C ASP A 189 11.38 -20.75 4.63
N PHE A 190 12.28 -19.78 4.39
CA PHE A 190 12.09 -18.77 3.33
C PHE A 190 12.09 -19.40 1.94
N LYS A 191 13.01 -20.32 1.66
CA LYS A 191 13.03 -21.06 0.40
C LYS A 191 11.75 -21.85 0.19
N ASN A 192 11.26 -22.52 1.23
CA ASN A 192 10.02 -23.29 1.17
C ASN A 192 8.83 -22.40 0.81
N ILE A 193 8.67 -21.26 1.49
CA ILE A 193 7.59 -20.31 1.20
C ILE A 193 7.73 -19.78 -0.23
N ILE A 194 8.91 -19.37 -0.64
CA ILE A 194 9.16 -18.84 -2.00
C ILE A 194 8.91 -19.92 -3.06
N SER A 195 9.29 -21.17 -2.80
CA SER A 195 9.03 -22.30 -3.70
C SER A 195 7.54 -22.53 -3.92
N ILE A 196 6.73 -22.37 -2.85
CA ILE A 196 5.26 -22.43 -2.96
C ILE A 196 4.78 -21.31 -3.89
N ARG A 197 5.29 -20.08 -3.75
CA ARG A 197 4.97 -18.98 -4.68
C ARG A 197 5.21 -19.35 -6.13
N TYR A 198 6.39 -19.90 -6.43
CA TYR A 198 6.72 -20.30 -7.81
C TYR A 198 5.76 -21.37 -8.34
N SER A 199 5.37 -22.32 -7.52
CA SER A 199 4.37 -23.34 -7.88
C SER A 199 2.98 -22.75 -8.10
N LEU A 200 2.63 -21.66 -7.38
CA LEU A 200 1.32 -21.01 -7.47
C LEU A 200 1.22 -19.98 -8.60
N ILE A 201 2.33 -19.55 -9.23
CA ILE A 201 2.29 -18.51 -10.27
C ILE A 201 1.27 -18.82 -11.38
N PRO A 202 1.18 -20.04 -11.95
CA PRO A 202 0.18 -20.33 -12.96
C PRO A 202 -1.27 -20.15 -12.47
N TYR A 203 -1.54 -20.57 -11.22
CA TYR A 203 -2.85 -20.38 -10.60
C TYR A 203 -3.16 -18.89 -10.37
N ILE A 204 -2.22 -18.16 -9.77
CA ILE A 204 -2.36 -16.73 -9.51
C ILE A 204 -2.61 -15.96 -10.82
N TYR A 205 -1.86 -16.28 -11.86
CA TYR A 205 -2.03 -15.68 -13.18
C TYR A 205 -3.41 -15.97 -13.77
N SER A 206 -3.87 -17.23 -13.65
CA SER A 206 -5.18 -17.63 -14.15
C SER A 206 -6.32 -16.92 -13.42
N GLU A 207 -6.25 -16.85 -12.09
CA GLU A 207 -7.28 -16.17 -11.29
C GLU A 207 -7.24 -14.65 -11.50
N TYR A 208 -6.04 -14.07 -11.68
CA TYR A 208 -5.88 -12.67 -12.05
C TYR A 208 -6.55 -12.37 -13.39
N MET A 209 -6.30 -13.19 -14.41
CA MET A 209 -6.87 -13.01 -15.75
C MET A 209 -8.39 -13.23 -15.75
N LYS A 210 -8.89 -14.23 -15.02
CA LYS A 210 -10.34 -14.40 -14.82
C LYS A 210 -10.97 -13.15 -14.22
N ALA A 211 -10.38 -12.62 -13.15
CA ALA A 211 -10.87 -11.44 -12.48
C ALA A 211 -10.86 -10.23 -13.42
N ALA A 212 -9.75 -10.00 -14.14
CA ALA A 212 -9.59 -8.87 -15.05
C ALA A 212 -10.53 -8.91 -16.26
N LEU A 213 -10.79 -10.11 -16.80
CA LEU A 213 -11.61 -10.26 -18.01
C LEU A 213 -13.13 -10.39 -17.72
N SER A 214 -13.50 -10.63 -16.48
CA SER A 214 -14.89 -10.90 -16.08
C SER A 214 -15.39 -9.95 -14.98
N ASP A 215 -14.66 -8.87 -14.70
CA ASP A 215 -14.97 -7.87 -13.67
C ASP A 215 -15.23 -8.52 -12.29
N LYS A 216 -14.39 -9.52 -11.92
CA LYS A 216 -14.49 -10.27 -10.69
C LYS A 216 -13.40 -9.87 -9.69
N MET A 217 -13.54 -10.39 -8.48
CA MET A 217 -12.55 -10.24 -7.43
C MET A 217 -11.67 -11.49 -7.36
N MET A 218 -10.38 -11.27 -7.19
CA MET A 218 -9.40 -12.33 -6.92
C MET A 218 -9.33 -12.68 -5.44
N PHE A 219 -9.40 -11.66 -4.58
CA PHE A 219 -9.55 -11.80 -3.13
C PHE A 219 -10.97 -11.45 -2.72
N ARG A 220 -11.63 -12.34 -1.99
CA ARG A 220 -13.00 -12.13 -1.49
C ARG A 220 -13.07 -12.41 0.01
N PRO A 221 -13.85 -11.64 0.78
CA PRO A 221 -14.18 -12.01 2.15
C PRO A 221 -15.06 -13.28 2.14
N LEU A 222 -15.00 -14.08 3.19
CA LEU A 222 -15.80 -15.32 3.27
C LEU A 222 -17.30 -15.07 3.12
N SER A 223 -17.78 -13.92 3.61
CA SER A 223 -19.19 -13.53 3.49
C SER A 223 -19.71 -13.40 2.06
N PHE A 224 -18.83 -13.24 1.07
CA PHE A 224 -19.26 -13.17 -0.34
C PHE A 224 -19.55 -14.54 -0.93
N ASP A 225 -18.80 -15.55 -0.51
CA ASP A 225 -18.99 -16.93 -0.97
C ASP A 225 -19.98 -17.71 -0.07
N TYR A 226 -20.15 -17.28 1.19
CA TYR A 226 -21.01 -17.89 2.20
C TYR A 226 -21.95 -16.86 2.85
N PRO A 227 -22.85 -16.22 2.08
CA PRO A 227 -23.67 -15.10 2.60
C PRO A 227 -24.69 -15.52 3.68
N GLU A 228 -25.09 -16.78 3.68
CA GLU A 228 -26.05 -17.33 4.67
C GLU A 228 -25.37 -17.77 5.98
N ASP A 229 -24.05 -17.82 6.02
CA ASP A 229 -23.30 -18.18 7.21
C ASP A 229 -22.99 -16.94 8.06
N SER A 230 -23.67 -16.83 9.19
CA SER A 230 -23.47 -15.70 10.13
C SER A 230 -22.06 -15.65 10.71
N PHE A 231 -21.36 -16.79 10.81
CA PHE A 231 -19.96 -16.83 11.23
C PHE A 231 -19.05 -16.23 10.15
N ALA A 232 -19.26 -16.59 8.88
CA ALA A 232 -18.47 -16.06 7.76
C ALA A 232 -18.53 -14.53 7.67
N SER A 233 -19.64 -13.91 8.07
CA SER A 233 -19.79 -12.45 8.08
C SER A 233 -18.90 -11.74 9.12
N SER A 234 -18.46 -12.45 10.16
CA SER A 234 -17.62 -11.94 11.23
C SER A 234 -16.12 -12.26 11.08
N VAL A 235 -15.76 -13.09 10.08
CA VAL A 235 -14.37 -13.49 9.86
C VAL A 235 -13.60 -12.37 9.15
N GLU A 236 -12.55 -11.89 9.79
CA GLU A 236 -11.75 -10.76 9.30
C GLU A 236 -10.31 -11.15 8.89
N ASP A 237 -9.85 -12.33 9.28
CA ASP A 237 -8.48 -12.82 9.12
C ASP A 237 -8.33 -13.94 8.08
N GLN A 238 -9.40 -14.23 7.34
CA GLN A 238 -9.43 -15.23 6.29
C GLN A 238 -10.03 -14.66 5.00
N LEU A 239 -9.53 -15.13 3.87
CA LEU A 239 -9.98 -14.71 2.55
C LEU A 239 -10.14 -15.92 1.61
N MET A 240 -11.12 -15.85 0.74
CA MET A 240 -11.12 -16.66 -0.48
C MET A 240 -10.16 -16.04 -1.50
N PHE A 241 -9.38 -16.88 -2.16
CA PHE A 241 -8.45 -16.50 -3.21
C PHE A 241 -8.72 -17.32 -4.48
N GLY A 242 -9.20 -16.65 -5.52
CA GLY A 242 -9.70 -17.34 -6.70
C GLY A 242 -10.79 -18.32 -6.36
N ASP A 243 -10.99 -19.33 -7.20
CA ASP A 243 -12.08 -20.28 -7.04
C ASP A 243 -11.71 -21.48 -6.13
N GLY A 244 -10.43 -21.69 -5.83
CA GLY A 244 -9.98 -22.95 -5.23
C GLY A 244 -9.25 -22.86 -3.90
N LEU A 245 -8.91 -21.67 -3.40
CA LEU A 245 -8.09 -21.52 -2.21
C LEU A 245 -8.76 -20.64 -1.15
N MET A 246 -8.60 -21.04 0.11
CA MET A 246 -8.91 -20.20 1.26
C MET A 246 -7.60 -19.87 2.00
N LEU A 247 -7.34 -18.61 2.24
CA LEU A 247 -6.17 -18.12 2.94
C LEU A 247 -6.51 -17.92 4.41
N THR A 248 -5.72 -18.52 5.29
CA THR A 248 -5.86 -18.42 6.75
C THR A 248 -4.53 -18.02 7.41
N PRO A 249 -3.98 -16.84 7.09
CA PRO A 249 -2.70 -16.44 7.64
C PRO A 249 -2.81 -16.12 9.12
N ALA A 250 -1.79 -16.49 9.91
CA ALA A 250 -1.72 -16.07 11.30
C ALA A 250 -1.40 -14.56 11.36
N VAL A 251 -2.28 -13.79 11.98
CA VAL A 251 -2.22 -12.32 12.03
C VAL A 251 -1.91 -11.75 13.41
N SER A 252 -1.82 -12.62 14.42
CA SER A 252 -1.46 -12.26 15.78
C SER A 252 -0.37 -13.20 16.30
N TYR A 253 0.45 -12.67 17.22
CA TYR A 253 1.38 -13.49 17.96
C TYR A 253 0.59 -14.34 18.95
N THR A 254 0.08 -15.45 18.52
CA THR A 254 -0.43 -16.49 19.40
C THR A 254 0.70 -17.46 19.68
N HIS A 255 1.13 -17.56 20.94
CA HIS A 255 1.79 -18.76 21.39
C HIS A 255 0.81 -19.90 21.18
N LEU A 256 1.00 -20.65 20.11
CA LEU A 256 0.46 -22.00 20.03
C LEU A 256 1.22 -22.81 21.11
N THR A 257 0.76 -22.75 22.32
CA THR A 257 1.02 -23.83 23.26
C THR A 257 0.24 -25.01 22.71
N LEU A 258 0.92 -25.83 21.93
CA LEU A 258 0.43 -27.17 21.61
C LEU A 258 0.22 -27.89 22.94
N PRO A 259 -0.90 -28.60 23.12
CA PRO A 259 -1.15 -29.39 24.29
C PRO A 259 -0.11 -30.48 24.46
#